data_77b068c73ffc0dfd28e25edb2dd0c9e9
#
_entry.id   77b068c73ffc0dfd28e25edb2dd0c9e9
#
_cell.length_a   1.000
_cell.length_b   1.000
_cell.length_c   1.000
_cell.angle_alpha   90.00
_cell.angle_beta   90.00
_cell.angle_gamma   90.00
#
_symmetry.space_group_name_H-M   'P 1'
#
loop_
_entity.id
_entity.type
_entity.pdbx_description
1 polymer ?
#
loop_
_entity_poly.entity_id
_entity_poly.type
_entity_poly.pdbx_seq_one_letter_code
_entity_poly.pdbx_strand_id
1 'polypeptide(L)'
;MATSLETRAPFLDPELIELVSSMPGHLKIRGNERKYVLKRAFRDVLPATILRRPKDGFSIPMKNWLKVELSSMLQDLLSRDRLIRRGWFEPTVVQQLIQEHIGGRRNHAHTLFSLMVLERWAEAFLDGSSTHCGG
;
A
#
# COMPACT_ATOMS: atom_id res chain seq x y z
N MET A 1 9.33 -3.34 20.87
CA MET A 1 8.46 -2.99 22.03
C MET A 1 9.02 -1.77 22.77
N ALA A 2 9.15 -0.65 22.06
CA ALA A 2 9.71 0.59 22.64
C ALA A 2 8.81 1.25 23.70
N THR A 3 7.52 0.88 23.75
CA THR A 3 6.52 1.48 24.65
C THR A 3 5.89 0.47 25.62
N SER A 4 6.48 -0.71 25.77
CA SER A 4 5.94 -1.82 26.57
C SER A 4 4.50 -2.26 26.21
N LEU A 5 4.00 -1.89 25.02
CA LEU A 5 2.69 -2.27 24.52
C LEU A 5 2.84 -3.47 23.58
N GLU A 6 2.15 -4.56 23.88
CA GLU A 6 2.03 -5.72 22.99
C GLU A 6 0.68 -5.72 22.31
N THR A 7 0.68 -5.82 20.98
CA THR A 7 -0.55 -5.97 20.20
C THR A 7 -0.71 -7.44 19.80
N ARG A 8 -1.90 -7.99 20.06
CA ARG A 8 -2.27 -9.33 19.61
C ARG A 8 -3.47 -9.25 18.67
N ALA A 9 -3.46 -10.05 17.61
CA ALA A 9 -4.57 -10.13 16.67
C ALA A 9 -5.54 -11.25 17.10
N PRO A 10 -6.75 -10.97 17.57
CA PRO A 10 -7.69 -12.00 18.07
C PRO A 10 -8.02 -13.08 17.04
N PHE A 11 -7.98 -12.73 15.75
CA PHE A 11 -8.22 -13.69 14.66
C PHE A 11 -7.04 -14.62 14.35
N LEU A 12 -5.90 -14.43 15.01
CA LEU A 12 -4.73 -15.32 14.92
C LEU A 12 -4.58 -16.20 16.16
N ASP A 13 -5.61 -16.25 17.01
CA ASP A 13 -5.66 -17.19 18.14
C ASP A 13 -5.68 -18.63 17.62
N PRO A 14 -4.80 -19.52 18.14
CA PRO A 14 -4.69 -20.91 17.66
C PRO A 14 -6.01 -21.68 17.76
N GLU A 15 -6.76 -21.54 18.85
CA GLU A 15 -8.04 -22.25 19.04
C GLU A 15 -9.07 -21.79 18.02
N LEU A 16 -9.12 -20.48 17.74
CA LEU A 16 -9.99 -19.93 16.71
C LEU A 16 -9.59 -20.39 15.31
N ILE A 17 -8.28 -20.47 15.02
CA ILE A 17 -7.77 -20.97 13.73
C ILE A 17 -8.15 -22.44 13.55
N GLU A 18 -7.95 -23.29 14.56
CA GLU A 18 -8.33 -24.70 14.51
C GLU A 18 -9.84 -24.88 14.29
N LEU A 19 -10.65 -24.16 15.06
CA LEU A 19 -12.11 -24.17 14.90
C LEU A 19 -12.52 -23.76 13.48
N VAL A 20 -12.02 -22.64 12.99
CA VAL A 20 -12.37 -22.15 11.65
C VAL A 20 -11.83 -23.08 10.55
N SER A 21 -10.67 -23.67 10.75
CA SER A 21 -10.08 -24.62 9.78
C SER A 21 -10.91 -25.89 9.65
N SER A 22 -11.49 -26.40 10.75
CA SER A 22 -12.35 -27.56 10.74
C SER A 22 -13.73 -27.32 10.10
N MET A 23 -14.15 -26.04 9.97
CA MET A 23 -15.46 -25.72 9.38
C MET A 23 -15.51 -25.98 7.87
N PRO A 24 -16.61 -26.51 7.34
CA PRO A 24 -16.85 -26.65 5.91
C PRO A 24 -16.79 -25.30 5.17
N GLY A 25 -16.31 -25.30 3.92
CA GLY A 25 -16.12 -24.09 3.13
C GLY A 25 -17.38 -23.24 2.94
N HIS A 26 -18.55 -23.86 2.82
CA HIS A 26 -19.83 -23.14 2.67
C HIS A 26 -20.25 -22.32 3.90
N LEU A 27 -19.69 -22.59 5.07
CA LEU A 27 -19.86 -21.76 6.26
C LEU A 27 -18.95 -20.53 6.26
N LYS A 28 -17.83 -20.60 5.54
CA LYS A 28 -16.86 -19.50 5.40
C LYS A 28 -17.29 -18.53 4.28
N ILE A 29 -17.72 -19.09 3.14
CA ILE A 29 -18.16 -18.35 1.95
C ILE A 29 -19.46 -18.98 1.46
N ARG A 30 -20.50 -18.18 1.29
CA ARG A 30 -21.80 -18.62 0.78
C ARG A 30 -22.21 -17.77 -0.42
N GLY A 31 -22.09 -18.34 -1.62
CA GLY A 31 -22.23 -17.56 -2.86
C GLY A 31 -21.18 -16.45 -2.91
N ASN A 32 -21.59 -15.20 -3.06
CA ASN A 32 -20.72 -14.02 -3.04
C ASN A 32 -20.46 -13.46 -1.62
N GLU A 33 -21.10 -14.04 -0.60
CA GLU A 33 -20.95 -13.55 0.77
C GLU A 33 -19.73 -14.19 1.44
N ARG A 34 -18.72 -13.36 1.70
CA ARG A 34 -17.51 -13.73 2.46
C ARG A 34 -17.73 -13.54 3.95
N LYS A 35 -16.98 -14.27 4.76
CA LYS A 35 -17.04 -14.23 6.23
C LYS A 35 -18.46 -14.58 6.75
N TYR A 36 -19.15 -15.50 6.09
CA TYR A 36 -20.55 -15.80 6.35
C TYR A 36 -20.84 -16.16 7.80
N VAL A 37 -20.14 -17.17 8.36
CA VAL A 37 -20.31 -17.57 9.77
C VAL A 37 -20.04 -16.44 10.74
N LEU A 38 -18.98 -15.64 10.50
CA LEU A 38 -18.64 -14.51 11.35
C LEU A 38 -19.77 -13.45 11.36
N LYS A 39 -20.27 -13.10 10.20
CA LYS A 39 -21.39 -12.15 10.09
C LYS A 39 -22.67 -12.67 10.76
N ARG A 40 -22.91 -13.97 10.69
CA ARG A 40 -24.06 -14.59 11.37
C ARG A 40 -23.89 -14.61 12.88
N ALA A 41 -22.70 -14.93 13.38
CA ALA A 41 -22.39 -14.93 14.82
C ALA A 41 -22.55 -13.54 15.46
N PHE A 42 -22.19 -12.50 14.74
CA PHE A 42 -22.22 -11.12 15.25
C PHE A 42 -23.44 -10.31 14.79
N ARG A 43 -24.47 -10.97 14.20
CA ARG A 43 -25.63 -10.28 13.63
C ARG A 43 -26.38 -9.43 14.65
N ASP A 44 -26.49 -9.90 15.88
CA ASP A 44 -27.26 -9.24 16.93
C ASP A 44 -26.37 -8.32 17.81
N VAL A 45 -25.04 -8.30 17.53
CA VAL A 45 -24.04 -7.49 18.24
C VAL A 45 -23.60 -6.29 17.41
N LEU A 46 -23.44 -6.46 16.10
CA LEU A 46 -22.95 -5.42 15.21
C LEU A 46 -24.07 -4.74 14.42
N PRO A 47 -24.00 -3.42 14.20
CA PRO A 47 -24.94 -2.70 13.34
C PRO A 47 -24.97 -3.29 11.92
N ALA A 48 -26.16 -3.32 11.31
CA ALA A 48 -26.35 -3.85 9.95
C ALA A 48 -25.47 -3.15 8.89
N THR A 49 -25.17 -1.89 9.08
CA THR A 49 -24.27 -1.11 8.22
C THR A 49 -22.85 -1.68 8.19
N ILE A 50 -22.35 -2.17 9.33
CA ILE A 50 -21.02 -2.82 9.44
C ILE A 50 -21.04 -4.20 8.78
N LEU A 51 -22.10 -4.99 9.05
CA LEU A 51 -22.24 -6.34 8.50
C LEU A 51 -22.35 -6.37 6.97
N ARG A 52 -22.98 -5.33 6.38
CA ARG A 52 -23.17 -5.20 4.93
C ARG A 52 -22.07 -4.43 4.23
N ARG A 53 -21.13 -3.83 4.97
CA ARG A 53 -20.03 -3.04 4.38
C ARG A 53 -19.23 -3.90 3.40
N PRO A 54 -18.99 -3.43 2.18
CA PRO A 54 -18.10 -4.11 1.25
C PRO A 54 -16.68 -4.17 1.83
N LYS A 55 -15.90 -5.16 1.37
CA LYS A 55 -14.49 -5.25 1.77
C LYS A 55 -13.78 -4.01 1.26
N ASP A 56 -13.37 -3.16 2.18
CA ASP A 56 -12.45 -2.07 1.91
C ASP A 56 -11.07 -2.48 2.41
N GLY A 57 -10.05 -2.31 1.57
CA GLY A 57 -8.66 -2.60 1.94
C GLY A 57 -8.10 -1.44 2.77
N PHE A 58 -7.09 -1.71 3.57
CA PHE A 58 -6.25 -0.68 4.19
C PHE A 58 -5.37 -0.05 3.09
N SER A 59 -6.00 0.60 2.12
CA SER A 59 -5.29 1.26 1.04
C SER A 59 -5.15 2.74 1.36
N ILE A 60 -3.91 3.17 1.49
CA ILE A 60 -3.55 4.58 1.48
C ILE A 60 -4.07 5.16 0.15
N PRO A 61 -4.72 6.33 0.13
CA PRO A 61 -5.22 6.96 -1.10
C PRO A 61 -4.09 7.51 -1.99
N MET A 62 -3.07 6.69 -2.21
CA MET A 62 -1.83 7.03 -2.92
C MET A 62 -2.10 7.58 -4.33
N LYS A 63 -3.16 7.05 -4.97
CA LYS A 63 -3.59 7.55 -6.29
C LYS A 63 -3.88 9.04 -6.27
N ASN A 64 -4.57 9.51 -5.23
CA ASN A 64 -4.93 10.92 -5.10
C ASN A 64 -3.76 11.76 -4.57
N TRP A 65 -3.00 11.24 -3.63
CA TRP A 65 -1.83 11.92 -3.09
C TRP A 65 -0.78 12.24 -4.15
N LEU A 66 -0.48 11.31 -5.04
CA LEU A 66 0.47 11.56 -6.14
C LEU A 66 -0.06 12.54 -7.20
N LYS A 67 -1.38 12.77 -7.24
CA LYS A 67 -1.98 13.77 -8.13
C LYS A 67 -2.00 15.17 -7.55
N VAL A 68 -2.12 15.29 -6.24
CA VAL A 68 -2.35 16.56 -5.54
C VAL A 68 -1.22 16.85 -4.57
N GLU A 69 -1.24 16.20 -3.39
CA GLU A 69 -0.36 16.55 -2.28
C GLU A 69 1.12 16.25 -2.55
N LEU A 70 1.41 15.14 -3.21
CA LEU A 70 2.77 14.71 -3.55
C LEU A 70 3.18 15.00 -4.99
N SER A 71 2.36 15.72 -5.76
CA SER A 71 2.61 15.98 -7.18
C SER A 71 3.92 16.72 -7.43
N SER A 72 4.21 17.75 -6.64
CA SER A 72 5.47 18.50 -6.75
C SER A 72 6.69 17.61 -6.42
N MET A 73 6.60 16.83 -5.35
CA MET A 73 7.66 15.89 -4.97
C MET A 73 7.87 14.81 -6.04
N LEU A 74 6.78 14.29 -6.63
CA LEU A 74 6.84 13.32 -7.72
C LEU A 74 7.60 13.88 -8.92
N GLN A 75 7.27 15.09 -9.34
CA GLN A 75 7.90 15.75 -10.48
C GLN A 75 9.36 16.11 -10.22
N ASP A 76 9.72 16.52 -9.01
CA ASP A 76 11.10 16.80 -8.62
C ASP A 76 11.94 15.52 -8.58
N LEU A 77 11.52 14.52 -7.81
CA LEU A 77 12.29 13.27 -7.64
C LEU A 77 12.45 12.48 -8.94
N LEU A 78 11.43 12.47 -9.79
CA LEU A 78 11.45 11.79 -11.08
C LEU A 78 11.57 12.78 -12.25
N SER A 79 12.24 13.91 -12.03
CA SER A 79 12.54 14.85 -13.10
C SER A 79 13.46 14.20 -14.15
N ARG A 80 13.32 14.66 -15.40
CA ARG A 80 14.10 14.12 -16.52
C ARG A 80 15.60 14.15 -16.24
N ASP A 81 16.10 15.24 -15.68
CA ASP A 81 17.52 15.42 -15.38
C ASP A 81 18.03 14.44 -14.32
N ARG A 82 17.22 14.18 -13.28
CA ARG A 82 17.56 13.18 -12.26
C ARG A 82 17.58 11.77 -12.86
N LEU A 83 16.59 11.41 -13.67
CA LEU A 83 16.53 10.11 -14.33
C LEU A 83 17.71 9.87 -15.26
N ILE A 84 18.12 10.89 -16.04
CA ILE A 84 19.32 10.83 -16.90
C ILE A 84 20.57 10.65 -16.05
N ARG A 85 20.74 11.42 -14.99
CA ARG A 85 21.90 11.33 -14.09
C ARG A 85 22.02 9.95 -13.42
N ARG A 86 20.90 9.35 -13.01
CA ARG A 86 20.87 7.99 -12.43
C ARG A 86 21.16 6.91 -13.46
N GLY A 87 20.63 7.03 -14.65
CA GLY A 87 20.82 6.05 -15.73
C GLY A 87 20.14 4.69 -15.49
N TRP A 88 19.20 4.59 -14.52
CA TRP A 88 18.55 3.32 -14.19
C TRP A 88 17.28 3.08 -15.00
N PHE A 89 16.60 4.12 -15.41
CA PHE A 89 15.33 4.04 -16.11
C PHE A 89 15.32 4.97 -17.32
N GLU A 90 14.56 4.57 -18.35
CA GLU A 90 14.34 5.40 -19.52
C GLU A 90 13.46 6.61 -19.17
N PRO A 91 14.00 7.86 -19.28
CA PRO A 91 13.27 9.06 -18.83
C PRO A 91 11.94 9.27 -19.53
N THR A 92 11.85 8.96 -20.83
CA THR A 92 10.64 9.14 -21.62
C THR A 92 9.50 8.24 -21.13
N VAL A 93 9.83 6.99 -20.74
CA VAL A 93 8.84 6.04 -20.20
C VAL A 93 8.34 6.51 -18.84
N VAL A 94 9.23 6.94 -17.94
CA VAL A 94 8.82 7.43 -16.62
C VAL A 94 7.96 8.68 -16.73
N GLN A 95 8.31 9.62 -17.60
CA GLN A 95 7.51 10.84 -17.84
C GLN A 95 6.12 10.49 -18.41
N GLN A 96 6.03 9.49 -19.29
CA GLN A 96 4.73 9.01 -19.78
C GLN A 96 3.86 8.45 -18.64
N LEU A 97 4.43 7.61 -17.75
CA LEU A 97 3.71 7.07 -16.59
C LEU A 97 3.16 8.20 -15.69
N ILE A 98 3.96 9.25 -15.46
CA ILE A 98 3.54 10.42 -14.67
C ILE A 98 2.35 11.11 -15.35
N GLN A 99 2.46 11.40 -16.65
CA GLN A 99 1.40 12.09 -17.39
C GLN A 99 0.09 11.28 -17.45
N GLU A 100 0.18 9.97 -17.67
CA GLU A 100 -0.98 9.08 -17.66
C GLU A 100 -1.65 9.04 -16.28
N HIS A 101 -0.84 9.03 -15.21
CA HIS A 101 -1.34 9.00 -13.84
C HIS A 101 -2.02 10.31 -13.45
N ILE A 102 -1.34 11.45 -13.65
CA ILE A 102 -1.86 12.79 -13.33
C ILE A 102 -3.10 13.08 -14.18
N GLY A 103 -3.06 12.79 -15.48
CA GLY A 103 -4.18 12.96 -16.40
C GLY A 103 -5.35 11.99 -16.17
N GLY A 104 -5.21 11.03 -15.26
CA GLY A 104 -6.27 10.07 -14.90
C GLY A 104 -6.53 8.97 -15.93
N ARG A 105 -5.71 8.88 -16.98
CA ARG A 105 -5.84 7.84 -18.03
C ARG A 105 -5.55 6.44 -17.49
N ARG A 106 -4.53 6.30 -16.65
CA ARG A 106 -4.15 5.06 -16.01
C ARG A 106 -3.68 5.29 -14.57
N ASN A 107 -3.86 4.28 -13.71
CA ASN A 107 -3.39 4.33 -12.33
C ASN A 107 -2.02 3.68 -12.22
N HIS A 108 -0.97 4.50 -12.14
CA HIS A 108 0.41 4.07 -11.94
C HIS A 108 0.94 4.35 -10.53
N ALA A 109 0.04 4.58 -9.55
CA ALA A 109 0.41 5.05 -8.21
C ALA A 109 1.48 4.19 -7.54
N HIS A 110 1.34 2.87 -7.55
CA HIS A 110 2.33 1.98 -6.93
C HIS A 110 3.69 2.05 -7.61
N THR A 111 3.73 2.03 -8.94
CA THR A 111 4.97 2.11 -9.70
C THR A 111 5.69 3.44 -9.44
N LEU A 112 4.96 4.55 -9.55
CA LEU A 112 5.53 5.88 -9.33
C LEU A 112 6.02 6.06 -7.89
N PHE A 113 5.27 5.59 -6.90
CA PHE A 113 5.69 5.62 -5.51
C PHE A 113 6.96 4.79 -5.27
N SER A 114 7.05 3.60 -5.87
CA SER A 114 8.25 2.77 -5.76
C SER A 114 9.48 3.45 -6.36
N LEU A 115 9.33 4.14 -7.50
CA LEU A 115 10.41 4.90 -8.11
C LEU A 115 10.84 6.08 -7.23
N MET A 116 9.89 6.79 -6.60
CA MET A 116 10.21 7.87 -5.65
C MET A 116 10.97 7.36 -4.43
N VAL A 117 10.53 6.22 -3.86
CA VAL A 117 11.22 5.59 -2.73
C VAL A 117 12.64 5.18 -3.10
N LEU A 118 12.82 4.60 -4.29
CA LEU A 118 14.14 4.21 -4.79
C LEU A 118 15.06 5.41 -4.95
N GLU A 119 14.58 6.53 -5.53
CA GLU A 119 15.38 7.75 -5.66
C GLU A 119 15.75 8.34 -4.30
N ARG A 120 14.81 8.37 -3.34
CA ARG A 120 15.11 8.80 -1.97
C ARG A 120 16.13 7.91 -1.27
N TRP A 121 16.03 6.61 -1.48
CA TRP A 121 17.03 5.68 -0.98
C TRP A 121 18.42 5.95 -1.60
N ALA A 122 18.47 6.18 -2.91
CA ALA A 122 19.71 6.49 -3.59
C ALA A 122 20.34 7.79 -3.09
N GLU A 123 19.56 8.85 -2.90
CA GLU A 123 20.03 10.09 -2.28
C GLU A 123 20.64 9.84 -0.89
N ALA A 124 19.97 9.04 -0.06
CA ALA A 124 20.41 8.80 1.31
C ALA A 124 21.66 7.91 1.42
N PHE A 125 21.77 6.88 0.56
CA PHE A 125 22.79 5.84 0.72
C PHE A 125 23.87 5.83 -0.36
N LEU A 126 23.61 6.36 -1.54
CA LEU A 126 24.60 6.40 -2.62
C LEU A 126 25.22 7.78 -2.75
N ASP A 127 24.42 8.84 -2.67
CA ASP A 127 24.94 10.22 -2.83
C ASP A 127 25.53 10.75 -1.52
N GLY A 128 24.98 10.35 -0.37
CA GLY A 128 25.42 10.76 0.96
C GLY A 128 26.76 10.16 1.42
N SER A 129 27.21 9.08 0.77
CA SER A 129 28.49 8.42 1.12
C SER A 129 29.73 9.16 0.61
N SER A 130 29.57 10.22 -0.18
CA SER A 130 30.70 10.99 -0.74
C SER A 130 31.28 12.02 0.23
N THR A 131 30.70 12.20 1.44
CA THR A 131 31.12 13.26 2.38
C THR A 131 31.95 12.75 3.57
N HIS A 132 32.32 11.45 3.64
CA HIS A 132 33.02 10.90 4.81
C HIS A 132 34.33 10.18 4.47
N CYS A 133 35.03 10.56 3.38
CA CYS A 133 36.43 10.19 3.15
C CYS A 133 37.29 11.45 2.91
N GLY A 134 37.61 12.16 4.00
CA GLY A 134 38.52 13.32 3.95
C GLY A 134 38.73 13.91 5.32
N GLY A 135 39.68 13.33 6.07
CA GLY A 135 40.11 13.89 7.34
C GLY A 135 40.86 12.88 8.17
#